data_6a0a194cb2cb74da770d8fa9789f2972
#
_entry.id   6a0a194cb2cb74da770d8fa9789f2972
#
_cell.length_a   1.000
_cell.length_b   1.000
_cell.length_c   1.000
_cell.angle_alpha   90.00
_cell.angle_beta   90.00
_cell.angle_gamma   90.00
#
_symmetry.space_group_name_H-M   'P 1'
#
loop_
_entity.id
_entity.type
_entity.pdbx_description
1 polymer ?
#
loop_
_entity_poly.entity_id
_entity_poly.type
_entity_poly.pdbx_seq_one_letter_code
_entity_poly.pdbx_strand_id
1 'polypeptide(L)'
;MVLIIALTAKAGGGKKIFEVADYGEYGLAIGSVAVIFAFLGWAVSQFMDGAETTQFGLKALNHFLFVWNFIGFCFMTFPLRAPFRNVGNGYFASAALVVFSVMSLGVEASAVQNAAADGAGMVFGLIAAAIVEIIALAVFMDDNDGWKDSNDDAAIIFGLVVACLTVVTCIGLVVYERKTEVDVAPMIKLVKFGLYAILWIVLACLVTFRGPFEAVQNGYFGAWFGCLAAISCAMDAKRKFSGERADI
;
A
#
# COMPACT_ATOMS: atom_id res chain seq x y z
N MET A 1 -11.75 -7.10 -15.52
CA MET A 1 -13.12 -6.84 -16.07
C MET A 1 -13.86 -5.75 -15.32
N VAL A 2 -14.01 -5.82 -13.98
CA VAL A 2 -14.72 -4.78 -13.20
C VAL A 2 -14.13 -3.38 -13.39
N LEU A 3 -12.79 -3.24 -13.46
CA LEU A 3 -12.12 -1.98 -13.73
C LEU A 3 -12.53 -1.37 -15.09
N ILE A 4 -12.58 -2.20 -16.14
CA ILE A 4 -12.99 -1.77 -17.48
C ILE A 4 -14.45 -1.32 -17.45
N ILE A 5 -15.34 -2.08 -16.80
CA ILE A 5 -16.74 -1.73 -16.62
C ILE A 5 -16.89 -0.41 -15.86
N ALA A 6 -16.14 -0.21 -14.80
CA ALA A 6 -16.17 1.03 -14.02
C ALA A 6 -15.73 2.24 -14.83
N LEU A 7 -14.72 2.11 -15.68
CA LEU A 7 -14.27 3.17 -16.59
C LEU A 7 -15.33 3.48 -17.67
N THR A 8 -15.92 2.45 -18.28
CA THR A 8 -16.98 2.63 -19.29
C THR A 8 -18.25 3.24 -18.68
N ALA A 9 -18.63 2.84 -17.47
CA ALA A 9 -19.75 3.42 -16.75
C ALA A 9 -19.51 4.91 -16.41
N LYS A 10 -18.28 5.29 -16.04
CA LYS A 10 -17.92 6.68 -15.77
C LYS A 10 -17.96 7.54 -17.04
N ALA A 11 -17.70 6.96 -18.20
CA ALA A 11 -17.82 7.61 -19.52
C ALA A 11 -19.26 7.77 -20.01
N GLY A 12 -20.27 7.29 -19.26
CA GLY A 12 -21.68 7.35 -19.62
C GLY A 12 -22.16 8.76 -19.99
N GLY A 13 -23.20 8.85 -20.81
CA GLY A 13 -23.77 10.13 -21.24
C GLY A 13 -23.22 10.67 -22.56
N GLY A 14 -22.63 9.83 -23.41
CA GLY A 14 -22.18 10.20 -24.77
C GLY A 14 -20.74 10.76 -24.84
N LYS A 15 -20.03 10.85 -23.72
CA LYS A 15 -18.61 11.19 -23.71
C LYS A 15 -17.77 9.97 -24.07
N LYS A 16 -16.73 10.18 -24.87
CA LYS A 16 -15.75 9.13 -25.14
C LYS A 16 -15.01 8.78 -23.85
N ILE A 17 -14.61 7.50 -23.68
CA ILE A 17 -13.84 7.03 -22.52
C ILE A 17 -12.61 7.91 -22.28
N PHE A 18 -11.98 8.37 -23.35
CA PHE A 18 -10.78 9.21 -23.36
C PHE A 18 -11.01 10.67 -22.90
N GLU A 19 -12.27 11.10 -22.76
CA GLU A 19 -12.61 12.44 -22.28
C GLU A 19 -12.99 12.50 -20.80
N VAL A 20 -12.97 11.34 -20.11
CA VAL A 20 -13.50 11.23 -18.74
C VAL A 20 -12.50 11.69 -17.69
N ALA A 21 -11.24 11.44 -17.91
CA ALA A 21 -10.13 11.87 -17.04
C ALA A 21 -8.81 11.70 -17.78
N ASP A 22 -7.79 12.47 -17.41
CA ASP A 22 -6.46 12.45 -18.04
C ASP A 22 -5.80 11.06 -18.06
N TYR A 23 -6.17 10.18 -17.14
CA TYR A 23 -5.65 8.82 -16.99
C TYR A 23 -6.65 7.73 -17.41
N GLY A 24 -7.78 8.08 -18.04
CA GLY A 24 -8.80 7.11 -18.47
C GLY A 24 -8.29 6.08 -19.47
N GLU A 25 -7.50 6.54 -20.45
CA GLU A 25 -6.84 5.66 -21.44
C GLU A 25 -5.87 4.68 -20.76
N TYR A 26 -5.10 5.19 -19.81
CA TYR A 26 -4.15 4.38 -19.06
C TYR A 26 -4.86 3.28 -18.25
N GLY A 27 -5.98 3.62 -17.61
CA GLY A 27 -6.77 2.65 -16.86
C GLY A 27 -7.36 1.55 -17.75
N LEU A 28 -7.81 1.90 -18.95
CA LEU A 28 -8.30 0.92 -19.92
C LEU A 28 -7.16 -0.01 -20.38
N ALA A 29 -5.98 0.56 -20.67
CA ALA A 29 -4.79 -0.22 -21.03
C ALA A 29 -4.37 -1.17 -19.89
N ILE A 30 -4.33 -0.67 -18.64
CA ILE A 30 -3.97 -1.48 -17.47
C ILE A 30 -4.93 -2.65 -17.30
N GLY A 31 -6.24 -2.40 -17.34
CA GLY A 31 -7.25 -3.44 -17.20
C GLY A 31 -7.20 -4.46 -18.33
N SER A 32 -7.00 -4.01 -19.56
CA SER A 32 -6.95 -4.88 -20.76
C SER A 32 -5.70 -5.77 -20.74
N VAL A 33 -4.54 -5.21 -20.45
CA VAL A 33 -3.28 -5.96 -20.33
C VAL A 33 -3.39 -7.00 -19.20
N ALA A 34 -3.91 -6.60 -18.03
CA ALA A 34 -4.09 -7.52 -16.92
C ALA A 34 -4.98 -8.72 -17.27
N VAL A 35 -6.11 -8.50 -17.99
CA VAL A 35 -7.01 -9.57 -18.42
C VAL A 35 -6.34 -10.50 -19.44
N ILE A 36 -5.69 -9.93 -20.47
CA ILE A 36 -5.04 -10.70 -21.53
C ILE A 36 -3.94 -11.60 -20.95
N PHE A 37 -3.05 -11.03 -20.18
CA PHE A 37 -1.91 -11.77 -19.62
C PHE A 37 -2.32 -12.75 -18.53
N ALA A 38 -3.32 -12.44 -17.71
CA ALA A 38 -3.86 -13.39 -16.74
C ALA A 38 -4.52 -14.60 -17.46
N PHE A 39 -5.26 -14.35 -18.54
CA PHE A 39 -5.86 -15.42 -19.35
C PHE A 39 -4.79 -16.27 -20.05
N LEU A 40 -3.76 -15.64 -20.63
CA LEU A 40 -2.63 -16.36 -21.24
C LEU A 40 -1.89 -17.20 -20.21
N GLY A 41 -1.59 -16.66 -19.03
CA GLY A 41 -0.96 -17.39 -17.94
C GLY A 41 -1.78 -18.59 -17.48
N TRP A 42 -3.10 -18.40 -17.34
CA TRP A 42 -4.01 -19.50 -17.04
C TRP A 42 -4.03 -20.55 -18.15
N ALA A 43 -4.13 -20.17 -19.40
CA ALA A 43 -4.14 -21.09 -20.54
C ALA A 43 -2.82 -21.89 -20.59
N VAL A 44 -1.67 -21.22 -20.47
CA VAL A 44 -0.35 -21.89 -20.43
C VAL A 44 -0.29 -22.89 -19.27
N SER A 45 -0.79 -22.54 -18.09
CA SER A 45 -0.81 -23.45 -16.93
C SER A 45 -1.69 -24.69 -17.14
N GLN A 46 -2.73 -24.61 -17.99
CA GLN A 46 -3.60 -25.75 -18.29
C GLN A 46 -3.06 -26.68 -19.38
N PHE A 47 -2.31 -26.14 -20.34
CA PHE A 47 -1.94 -26.89 -21.54
C PHE A 47 -0.45 -27.23 -21.65
N MET A 48 0.41 -26.62 -20.83
CA MET A 48 1.85 -26.78 -20.87
C MET A 48 2.43 -27.23 -19.53
N ASP A 49 1.94 -28.35 -19.01
CA ASP A 49 2.32 -28.84 -17.69
C ASP A 49 3.77 -29.38 -17.67
N GLY A 50 4.55 -28.97 -16.67
CA GLY A 50 5.75 -29.67 -16.20
C GLY A 50 7.12 -29.22 -16.71
N ALA A 51 7.24 -28.36 -17.72
CA ALA A 51 8.55 -27.88 -18.16
C ALA A 51 9.09 -26.76 -17.24
N GLU A 52 10.35 -26.86 -16.77
CA GLU A 52 10.99 -25.82 -15.95
C GLU A 52 10.94 -24.44 -16.58
N THR A 53 11.12 -24.34 -17.90
CA THR A 53 10.99 -23.11 -18.69
C THR A 53 9.60 -22.50 -18.61
N THR A 54 8.55 -23.32 -18.58
CA THR A 54 7.17 -22.87 -18.42
C THR A 54 6.93 -22.30 -17.04
N GLN A 55 7.42 -22.94 -15.99
CA GLN A 55 7.34 -22.48 -14.60
C GLN A 55 8.08 -21.14 -14.41
N PHE A 56 9.27 -21.01 -15.00
CA PHE A 56 10.02 -19.75 -14.97
C PHE A 56 9.25 -18.63 -15.70
N GLY A 57 8.69 -18.91 -16.88
CA GLY A 57 7.89 -17.95 -17.64
C GLY A 57 6.65 -17.48 -16.88
N LEU A 58 5.93 -18.39 -16.21
CA LEU A 58 4.77 -18.05 -15.39
C LEU A 58 5.16 -17.19 -14.17
N LYS A 59 6.28 -17.50 -13.50
CA LYS A 59 6.79 -16.67 -12.40
C LYS A 59 7.14 -15.25 -12.88
N ALA A 60 7.85 -15.13 -14.01
CA ALA A 60 8.19 -13.84 -14.59
C ALA A 60 6.92 -13.03 -14.96
N LEU A 61 5.92 -13.69 -15.55
CA LEU A 61 4.63 -13.10 -15.87
C LEU A 61 3.90 -12.57 -14.63
N ASN A 62 3.87 -13.33 -13.53
CA ASN A 62 3.24 -12.92 -12.30
C ASN A 62 3.94 -11.71 -11.67
N HIS A 63 5.28 -11.64 -11.70
CA HIS A 63 6.02 -10.45 -11.27
C HIS A 63 5.71 -9.23 -12.13
N PHE A 64 5.67 -9.41 -13.45
CA PHE A 64 5.26 -8.34 -14.37
C PHE A 64 3.85 -7.85 -14.04
N LEU A 65 2.87 -8.74 -13.89
CA LEU A 65 1.49 -8.37 -13.57
C LEU A 65 1.38 -7.63 -12.23
N PHE A 66 2.17 -8.05 -11.23
CA PHE A 66 2.20 -7.33 -9.95
C PHE A 66 2.69 -5.88 -10.12
N VAL A 67 3.84 -5.69 -10.76
CA VAL A 67 4.40 -4.34 -11.00
C VAL A 67 3.44 -3.49 -11.85
N TRP A 68 2.88 -4.08 -12.91
CA TRP A 68 1.94 -3.43 -13.81
C TRP A 68 0.67 -2.95 -13.09
N ASN A 69 0.05 -3.84 -12.30
CA ASN A 69 -1.18 -3.52 -11.57
C ASN A 69 -0.91 -2.54 -10.42
N PHE A 70 0.26 -2.62 -9.76
CA PHE A 70 0.64 -1.68 -8.72
C PHE A 70 0.84 -0.26 -9.26
N ILE A 71 1.59 -0.11 -10.36
CA ILE A 71 1.74 1.17 -11.05
C ILE A 71 0.38 1.68 -11.49
N GLY A 72 -0.44 0.79 -12.06
CA GLY A 72 -1.80 1.11 -12.48
C GLY A 72 -2.67 1.62 -11.35
N PHE A 73 -2.66 0.97 -10.21
CA PHE A 73 -3.37 1.42 -9.01
C PHE A 73 -2.93 2.84 -8.62
N CYS A 74 -1.63 3.11 -8.59
CA CYS A 74 -1.11 4.43 -8.26
C CYS A 74 -1.65 5.51 -9.23
N PHE A 75 -1.57 5.31 -10.53
CA PHE A 75 -2.07 6.27 -11.51
C PHE A 75 -3.59 6.45 -11.49
N MET A 76 -4.33 5.39 -11.13
CA MET A 76 -5.80 5.44 -11.11
C MET A 76 -6.37 6.07 -9.84
N THR A 77 -5.60 6.20 -8.77
CA THR A 77 -6.13 6.58 -7.45
C THR A 77 -5.44 7.80 -6.81
N PHE A 78 -4.16 8.08 -7.09
CA PHE A 78 -3.43 9.17 -6.44
C PHE A 78 -3.59 10.55 -7.12
N PRO A 79 -3.38 10.73 -8.45
CA PRO A 79 -3.43 12.06 -9.07
C PRO A 79 -4.76 12.76 -8.87
N LEU A 80 -4.75 14.12 -8.84
CA LEU A 80 -5.95 14.95 -8.68
C LEU A 80 -7.04 14.59 -9.70
N ARG A 81 -6.64 14.34 -10.95
CA ARG A 81 -7.54 13.99 -12.05
C ARG A 81 -7.67 12.47 -12.27
N ALA A 82 -7.22 11.68 -11.29
CA ALA A 82 -7.35 10.23 -11.38
C ALA A 82 -8.84 9.82 -11.44
N PRO A 83 -9.20 8.85 -12.30
CA PRO A 83 -10.60 8.46 -12.49
C PRO A 83 -11.24 7.85 -11.23
N PHE A 84 -10.44 7.28 -10.32
CA PHE A 84 -10.90 6.62 -9.11
C PHE A 84 -10.25 7.20 -7.84
N ARG A 85 -9.99 8.50 -7.82
CA ARG A 85 -9.49 9.19 -6.61
C ARG A 85 -10.44 8.99 -5.43
N ASN A 86 -11.75 9.07 -5.67
CA ASN A 86 -12.76 8.85 -4.64
C ASN A 86 -13.10 7.36 -4.53
N VAL A 87 -13.38 6.92 -3.32
CA VAL A 87 -13.73 5.53 -3.03
C VAL A 87 -15.00 5.12 -3.76
N GLY A 88 -14.90 4.04 -4.50
CA GLY A 88 -15.99 3.49 -5.30
C GLY A 88 -15.56 2.16 -5.95
N ASN A 89 -16.42 1.62 -6.80
CA ASN A 89 -16.18 0.31 -7.44
C ASN A 89 -14.85 0.24 -8.21
N GLY A 90 -14.47 1.32 -8.91
CA GLY A 90 -13.19 1.39 -9.63
C GLY A 90 -11.97 1.43 -8.72
N TYR A 91 -12.06 2.14 -7.59
CA TYR A 91 -11.03 2.17 -6.55
C TYR A 91 -10.78 0.77 -5.99
N PHE A 92 -11.84 0.12 -5.50
CA PHE A 92 -11.73 -1.25 -4.96
C PHE A 92 -11.30 -2.27 -6.01
N ALA A 93 -11.75 -2.13 -7.26
CA ALA A 93 -11.34 -3.04 -8.32
C ALA A 93 -9.84 -2.91 -8.64
N SER A 94 -9.30 -1.69 -8.67
CA SER A 94 -7.87 -1.47 -8.90
C SER A 94 -7.01 -1.97 -7.73
N ALA A 95 -7.46 -1.77 -6.49
CA ALA A 95 -6.80 -2.33 -5.31
C ALA A 95 -6.86 -3.88 -5.31
N ALA A 96 -8.00 -4.47 -5.65
CA ALA A 96 -8.14 -5.92 -5.75
C ALA A 96 -7.21 -6.55 -6.80
N LEU A 97 -6.98 -5.88 -7.93
CA LEU A 97 -6.00 -6.33 -8.94
C LEU A 97 -4.59 -6.44 -8.35
N VAL A 98 -4.18 -5.48 -7.51
CA VAL A 98 -2.88 -5.54 -6.83
C VAL A 98 -2.84 -6.72 -5.86
N VAL A 99 -3.86 -6.89 -5.02
CA VAL A 99 -3.94 -7.99 -4.05
C VAL A 99 -3.88 -9.36 -4.74
N PHE A 100 -4.68 -9.56 -5.80
CA PHE A 100 -4.65 -10.80 -6.56
C PHE A 100 -3.31 -11.04 -7.25
N SER A 101 -2.63 -9.99 -7.72
CA SER A 101 -1.29 -10.11 -8.27
C SER A 101 -0.26 -10.54 -7.23
N VAL A 102 -0.33 -10.01 -6.00
CA VAL A 102 0.50 -10.48 -4.88
C VAL A 102 0.24 -11.96 -4.58
N MET A 103 -1.03 -12.36 -4.53
CA MET A 103 -1.39 -13.77 -4.31
C MET A 103 -0.86 -14.67 -5.43
N SER A 104 -0.86 -14.22 -6.68
CA SER A 104 -0.31 -14.97 -7.82
C SER A 104 1.22 -15.15 -7.79
N LEU A 105 1.93 -14.35 -6.99
CA LEU A 105 3.37 -14.55 -6.73
C LEU A 105 3.66 -15.76 -5.84
N GLY A 106 2.64 -16.51 -5.42
CA GLY A 106 2.78 -17.66 -4.51
C GLY A 106 2.83 -17.23 -3.04
N VAL A 107 2.44 -16.00 -2.74
CA VAL A 107 2.23 -15.56 -1.36
C VAL A 107 0.90 -16.14 -0.91
N GLU A 108 0.95 -17.27 -0.20
CA GLU A 108 -0.24 -17.87 0.38
C GLU A 108 -0.89 -16.92 1.41
N ALA A 109 -2.20 -16.89 1.45
CA ALA A 109 -2.94 -16.09 2.45
C ALA A 109 -2.53 -16.48 3.89
N SER A 110 -2.21 -17.75 4.12
CA SER A 110 -1.62 -18.26 5.36
C SER A 110 -0.25 -17.66 5.66
N ALA A 111 0.62 -17.51 4.65
CA ALA A 111 1.94 -16.89 4.82
C ALA A 111 1.82 -15.39 5.16
N VAL A 112 0.88 -14.68 4.54
CA VAL A 112 0.58 -13.28 4.89
C VAL A 112 0.02 -13.18 6.31
N GLN A 113 -0.89 -14.08 6.68
CA GLN A 113 -1.48 -14.13 8.01
C GLN A 113 -0.43 -14.48 9.07
N ASN A 114 0.43 -15.45 8.81
CA ASN A 114 1.53 -15.84 9.70
C ASN A 114 2.58 -14.72 9.79
N ALA A 115 2.97 -14.11 8.67
CA ALA A 115 3.88 -12.96 8.68
C ALA A 115 3.28 -11.76 9.43
N ALA A 116 1.96 -11.54 9.32
CA ALA A 116 1.26 -10.53 10.10
C ALA A 116 1.23 -10.90 11.60
N ALA A 117 1.16 -12.19 11.94
CA ALA A 117 1.24 -12.69 13.31
C ALA A 117 2.67 -12.64 13.88
N ASP A 118 3.70 -12.81 13.06
CA ASP A 118 5.11 -12.89 13.45
C ASP A 118 5.81 -11.53 13.62
N GLY A 119 5.09 -10.43 13.76
CA GLY A 119 5.66 -9.09 13.97
C GLY A 119 6.45 -8.52 12.78
N ALA A 120 7.13 -9.34 11.98
CA ALA A 120 7.85 -8.90 10.79
C ALA A 120 6.88 -8.34 9.73
N GLY A 121 5.77 -9.03 9.49
CA GLY A 121 4.73 -8.57 8.56
C GLY A 121 4.08 -7.25 9.00
N MET A 122 3.95 -7.04 10.30
CA MET A 122 3.43 -5.77 10.84
C MET A 122 4.38 -4.61 10.56
N VAL A 123 5.71 -4.83 10.66
CA VAL A 123 6.74 -3.83 10.30
C VAL A 123 6.68 -3.51 8.82
N PHE A 124 6.55 -4.51 7.94
CA PHE A 124 6.36 -4.28 6.51
C PHE A 124 5.04 -3.55 6.19
N GLY A 125 3.95 -3.89 6.89
CA GLY A 125 2.69 -3.17 6.79
C GLY A 125 2.81 -1.70 7.18
N LEU A 126 3.56 -1.41 8.24
CA LEU A 126 3.84 -0.05 8.69
C LEU A 126 4.69 0.73 7.67
N ILE A 127 5.71 0.09 7.07
CA ILE A 127 6.51 0.69 5.99
C ILE A 127 5.62 0.99 4.77
N ALA A 128 4.78 0.04 4.36
CA ALA A 128 3.89 0.22 3.22
C ALA A 128 2.90 1.37 3.45
N ALA A 129 2.28 1.45 4.62
CA ALA A 129 1.39 2.54 4.99
C ALA A 129 2.12 3.89 4.99
N ALA A 130 3.37 3.94 5.49
CA ALA A 130 4.18 5.15 5.50
C ALA A 130 4.54 5.61 4.07
N ILE A 131 4.83 4.70 3.17
CA ILE A 131 5.07 5.01 1.74
C ILE A 131 3.79 5.58 1.10
N VAL A 132 2.63 4.96 1.35
CA VAL A 132 1.33 5.47 0.86
C VAL A 132 1.06 6.88 1.36
N GLU A 133 1.33 7.14 2.64
CA GLU A 133 1.16 8.45 3.26
C GLU A 133 2.08 9.50 2.64
N ILE A 134 3.38 9.18 2.45
CA ILE A 134 4.34 10.08 1.78
C ILE A 134 3.85 10.44 0.38
N ILE A 135 3.42 9.45 -0.42
CA ILE A 135 2.94 9.70 -1.78
C ILE A 135 1.67 10.57 -1.76
N ALA A 136 0.72 10.25 -0.86
CA ALA A 136 -0.53 10.99 -0.77
C ALA A 136 -0.30 12.46 -0.37
N LEU A 137 0.58 12.72 0.60
CA LEU A 137 0.94 14.07 1.02
C LEU A 137 1.71 14.82 -0.07
N ALA A 138 2.65 14.15 -0.76
CA ALA A 138 3.39 14.75 -1.87
C ALA A 138 2.47 15.15 -3.04
N VAL A 139 1.52 14.28 -3.40
CA VAL A 139 0.50 14.58 -4.42
C VAL A 139 -0.40 15.72 -3.97
N PHE A 140 -0.81 15.75 -2.70
CA PHE A 140 -1.61 16.85 -2.17
C PHE A 140 -0.87 18.19 -2.27
N MET A 141 0.43 18.22 -1.96
CA MET A 141 1.26 19.42 -2.06
C MET A 141 1.44 19.90 -3.50
N ASP A 142 1.61 18.97 -4.45
CA ASP A 142 1.72 19.28 -5.88
C ASP A 142 0.41 19.83 -6.45
N ASP A 143 -0.72 19.27 -6.02
CA ASP A 143 -2.06 19.66 -6.48
C ASP A 143 -2.57 21.00 -5.87
N ASN A 144 -1.94 21.49 -4.80
CA ASN A 144 -2.39 22.67 -4.05
C ASN A 144 -1.24 23.65 -3.82
N ASP A 145 -0.98 24.54 -4.76
CA ASP A 145 0.11 25.54 -4.71
C ASP A 145 0.11 26.41 -3.44
N GLY A 146 -1.06 26.63 -2.84
CA GLY A 146 -1.25 27.41 -1.62
C GLY A 146 -1.20 26.64 -0.31
N TRP A 147 -0.75 25.38 -0.31
CA TRP A 147 -0.77 24.54 0.90
C TRP A 147 0.03 25.13 2.08
N LYS A 148 1.09 25.90 1.82
CA LYS A 148 1.93 26.53 2.85
C LYS A 148 1.22 27.67 3.59
N ASP A 149 0.21 28.27 2.97
CA ASP A 149 -0.58 29.37 3.54
C ASP A 149 -1.93 28.85 4.09
N SER A 150 -2.14 27.51 4.03
CA SER A 150 -3.34 26.87 4.55
C SER A 150 -3.16 26.48 6.02
N ASN A 151 -4.28 26.25 6.71
CA ASN A 151 -4.25 25.71 8.08
C ASN A 151 -3.74 24.25 8.15
N ASP A 152 -3.46 23.64 6.99
CA ASP A 152 -3.06 22.23 6.85
C ASP A 152 -1.55 22.05 6.85
N ASP A 153 -0.77 23.12 6.72
CA ASP A 153 0.69 23.08 6.58
C ASP A 153 1.38 22.28 7.69
N ALA A 154 0.99 22.53 8.94
CA ALA A 154 1.54 21.83 10.10
C ALA A 154 1.21 20.33 10.08
N ALA A 155 0.00 19.94 9.66
CA ALA A 155 -0.41 18.54 9.55
C ALA A 155 0.36 17.82 8.43
N ILE A 156 0.55 18.49 7.31
CA ILE A 156 1.29 17.96 6.14
C ILE A 156 2.76 17.74 6.52
N ILE A 157 3.43 18.75 7.09
CA ILE A 157 4.83 18.67 7.50
C ILE A 157 5.01 17.57 8.56
N PHE A 158 4.16 17.54 9.58
CA PHE A 158 4.20 16.52 10.62
C PHE A 158 4.02 15.11 10.02
N GLY A 159 3.04 14.94 9.12
CA GLY A 159 2.77 13.67 8.44
C GLY A 159 3.98 13.18 7.65
N LEU A 160 4.59 14.06 6.83
CA LEU A 160 5.79 13.72 6.06
C LEU A 160 6.96 13.32 6.96
N VAL A 161 7.22 14.08 8.03
CA VAL A 161 8.31 13.78 8.96
C VAL A 161 8.09 12.42 9.62
N VAL A 162 6.91 12.14 10.15
CA VAL A 162 6.59 10.87 10.81
C VAL A 162 6.70 9.71 9.83
N ALA A 163 6.13 9.85 8.64
CA ALA A 163 6.15 8.79 7.62
C ALA A 163 7.58 8.52 7.13
N CYS A 164 8.37 9.55 6.81
CA CYS A 164 9.76 9.39 6.40
C CYS A 164 10.63 8.74 7.49
N LEU A 165 10.51 9.19 8.74
CA LEU A 165 11.21 8.58 9.88
C LEU A 165 10.82 7.12 10.06
N THR A 166 9.54 6.80 9.89
CA THR A 166 9.04 5.42 9.97
C THR A 166 9.71 4.55 8.92
N VAL A 167 9.72 4.97 7.65
CA VAL A 167 10.36 4.21 6.55
C VAL A 167 11.84 3.99 6.84
N VAL A 168 12.59 5.06 7.10
CA VAL A 168 14.04 4.98 7.31
C VAL A 168 14.41 4.07 8.49
N THR A 169 13.75 4.26 9.63
CA THR A 169 14.12 3.51 10.84
C THR A 169 13.58 2.07 10.83
N CYS A 170 12.45 1.79 10.15
CA CYS A 170 11.95 0.43 10.03
C CYS A 170 12.76 -0.36 9.01
N ILE A 171 13.14 0.22 7.88
CA ILE A 171 14.08 -0.41 6.93
C ILE A 171 15.43 -0.63 7.62
N GLY A 172 15.94 0.36 8.35
CA GLY A 172 17.19 0.24 9.10
C GLY A 172 17.16 -0.91 10.11
N LEU A 173 16.05 -1.09 10.83
CA LEU A 173 15.85 -2.21 11.75
C LEU A 173 15.90 -3.56 11.02
N VAL A 174 15.13 -3.71 9.94
CA VAL A 174 15.07 -4.96 9.16
C VAL A 174 16.42 -5.31 8.56
N VAL A 175 17.13 -4.32 8.01
CA VAL A 175 18.47 -4.51 7.42
C VAL A 175 19.48 -4.88 8.50
N TYR A 176 19.44 -4.23 9.67
CA TYR A 176 20.31 -4.53 10.79
C TYR A 176 20.12 -5.99 11.25
N GLU A 177 18.89 -6.41 11.55
CA GLU A 177 18.60 -7.76 12.01
C GLU A 177 18.99 -8.84 10.98
N ARG A 178 18.76 -8.56 9.68
CA ARG A 178 19.18 -9.48 8.62
C ARG A 178 20.70 -9.59 8.46
N LYS A 179 21.45 -8.49 8.65
CA LYS A 179 22.91 -8.51 8.48
C LYS A 179 23.65 -9.06 9.67
N THR A 180 23.14 -8.83 10.87
CA THR A 180 23.81 -9.25 12.12
C THR A 180 23.33 -10.61 12.62
N GLU A 181 22.19 -11.10 12.07
CA GLU A 181 21.50 -12.30 12.57
C GLU A 181 21.16 -12.21 14.08
N VAL A 182 21.12 -10.98 14.61
CA VAL A 182 20.84 -10.68 16.01
C VAL A 182 19.57 -9.85 16.10
N ASP A 183 18.60 -10.34 16.84
CA ASP A 183 17.40 -9.58 17.14
C ASP A 183 17.72 -8.38 18.04
N VAL A 184 17.16 -7.22 17.71
CA VAL A 184 17.23 -6.04 18.57
C VAL A 184 16.45 -6.31 19.86
N ALA A 185 17.03 -5.92 21.00
CA ALA A 185 16.44 -6.13 22.32
C ALA A 185 14.96 -5.72 22.37
N PRO A 186 14.07 -6.57 22.95
CA PRO A 186 12.63 -6.34 22.98
C PRO A 186 12.25 -5.00 23.61
N MET A 187 13.02 -4.54 24.62
CA MET A 187 12.82 -3.23 25.24
C MET A 187 12.99 -2.08 24.23
N ILE A 188 14.01 -2.14 23.37
CA ILE A 188 14.29 -1.11 22.36
C ILE A 188 13.15 -1.10 21.32
N LYS A 189 12.72 -2.29 20.86
CA LYS A 189 11.57 -2.42 19.97
C LYS A 189 10.30 -1.85 20.60
N LEU A 190 10.05 -2.13 21.88
CA LEU A 190 8.88 -1.63 22.60
C LEU A 190 8.87 -0.10 22.69
N VAL A 191 9.99 0.52 23.06
CA VAL A 191 10.11 1.99 23.14
C VAL A 191 9.90 2.60 21.74
N LYS A 192 10.56 2.06 20.73
CA LYS A 192 10.46 2.52 19.34
C LYS A 192 9.02 2.45 18.82
N PHE A 193 8.41 1.28 18.86
CA PHE A 193 7.06 1.09 18.30
C PHE A 193 5.97 1.71 19.19
N GLY A 194 6.19 1.81 20.51
CA GLY A 194 5.33 2.59 21.39
C GLY A 194 5.30 4.08 21.03
N LEU A 195 6.47 4.66 20.73
CA LEU A 195 6.56 6.03 20.23
C LEU A 195 5.86 6.18 18.87
N TYR A 196 6.09 5.25 17.93
CA TYR A 196 5.41 5.28 16.65
C TYR A 196 3.91 5.13 16.76
N ALA A 197 3.39 4.30 17.67
CA ALA A 197 1.95 4.19 17.89
C ALA A 197 1.34 5.56 18.26
N ILE A 198 2.00 6.28 19.17
CA ILE A 198 1.56 7.64 19.56
C ILE A 198 1.64 8.61 18.37
N LEU A 199 2.77 8.64 17.67
CA LEU A 199 2.97 9.54 16.52
C LEU A 199 1.97 9.28 15.40
N TRP A 200 1.68 8.01 15.08
CA TRP A 200 0.72 7.64 14.05
C TRP A 200 -0.73 7.90 14.45
N ILE A 201 -1.08 7.77 15.73
CA ILE A 201 -2.41 8.22 16.25
C ILE A 201 -2.57 9.72 16.03
N VAL A 202 -1.57 10.51 16.42
CA VAL A 202 -1.60 11.97 16.24
C VAL A 202 -1.66 12.32 14.76
N LEU A 203 -0.84 11.68 13.92
CA LEU A 203 -0.83 11.87 12.47
C LEU A 203 -2.21 11.58 11.88
N ALA A 204 -2.78 10.39 12.14
CA ALA A 204 -4.08 10.01 11.62
C ALA A 204 -5.16 11.02 12.01
N CYS A 205 -5.19 11.45 13.26
CA CYS A 205 -6.14 12.48 13.70
C CYS A 205 -5.92 13.84 13.00
N LEU A 206 -4.67 14.30 12.87
CA LEU A 206 -4.38 15.58 12.25
C LEU A 206 -4.77 15.59 10.78
N VAL A 207 -4.31 14.59 10.00
CA VAL A 207 -4.52 14.60 8.53
C VAL A 207 -5.95 14.27 8.11
N THR A 208 -6.74 13.58 8.99
CA THR A 208 -8.11 13.17 8.64
C THR A 208 -9.21 14.04 9.25
N PHE A 209 -8.96 14.75 10.35
CA PHE A 209 -9.98 15.62 10.98
C PHE A 209 -9.74 17.12 10.79
N ARG A 210 -8.51 17.53 10.50
CA ARG A 210 -8.12 18.94 10.36
C ARG A 210 -7.16 19.20 9.22
N GLY A 211 -6.89 18.22 8.38
CA GLY A 211 -5.85 18.30 7.39
C GLY A 211 -6.33 17.87 6.00
N PRO A 212 -5.40 17.51 5.13
CA PRO A 212 -5.66 17.34 3.71
C PRO A 212 -6.58 16.16 3.35
N PHE A 213 -6.84 15.22 4.29
CA PHE A 213 -7.55 13.98 3.99
C PHE A 213 -8.88 13.84 4.73
N GLU A 214 -9.67 14.92 4.80
CA GLU A 214 -11.03 14.84 5.35
C GLU A 214 -11.95 13.93 4.53
N ALA A 215 -11.74 13.85 3.22
CA ALA A 215 -12.42 12.90 2.35
C ALA A 215 -11.70 11.55 2.32
N VAL A 216 -12.48 10.47 2.23
CA VAL A 216 -11.94 9.10 2.16
C VAL A 216 -11.19 8.88 0.84
N GLN A 217 -9.88 8.75 0.91
CA GLN A 217 -8.93 8.58 -0.19
C GLN A 217 -7.66 7.88 0.30
N ASN A 218 -6.62 7.76 -0.56
CA ASN A 218 -5.41 7.02 -0.21
C ASN A 218 -4.72 7.50 1.07
N GLY A 219 -4.58 8.82 1.26
CA GLY A 219 -3.97 9.37 2.47
C GLY A 219 -4.79 9.10 3.73
N TYR A 220 -6.13 9.15 3.63
CA TYR A 220 -7.00 8.74 4.74
C TYR A 220 -6.73 7.29 5.17
N PHE A 221 -6.71 6.37 4.20
CA PHE A 221 -6.42 4.96 4.48
C PHE A 221 -4.97 4.75 4.93
N GLY A 222 -4.00 5.42 4.31
CA GLY A 222 -2.59 5.35 4.69
C GLY A 222 -2.37 5.69 6.16
N ALA A 223 -2.95 6.81 6.60
CA ALA A 223 -2.87 7.27 7.98
C ALA A 223 -3.47 6.27 8.98
N TRP A 224 -4.68 5.76 8.73
CA TRP A 224 -5.32 4.80 9.64
C TRP A 224 -4.68 3.42 9.60
N PHE A 225 -4.27 2.90 8.44
CA PHE A 225 -3.53 1.64 8.38
C PHE A 225 -2.16 1.74 9.04
N GLY A 226 -1.45 2.87 8.88
CA GLY A 226 -0.21 3.13 9.59
C GLY A 226 -0.39 3.17 11.10
N CYS A 227 -1.46 3.80 11.58
CA CYS A 227 -1.83 3.82 12.99
C CYS A 227 -2.06 2.40 13.54
N LEU A 228 -2.89 1.60 12.86
CA LEU A 228 -3.16 0.21 13.26
C LEU A 228 -1.90 -0.66 13.23
N ALA A 229 -1.07 -0.53 12.18
CA ALA A 229 0.18 -1.26 12.06
C ALA A 229 1.17 -0.89 13.18
N ALA A 230 1.31 0.41 13.50
CA ALA A 230 2.18 0.88 14.58
C ALA A 230 1.74 0.36 15.96
N ILE A 231 0.43 0.39 16.24
CA ILE A 231 -0.15 -0.20 17.46
C ILE A 231 0.13 -1.70 17.52
N SER A 232 -0.06 -2.41 16.43
CA SER A 232 0.20 -3.86 16.34
C SER A 232 1.67 -4.20 16.58
N CYS A 233 2.61 -3.42 16.00
CA CYS A 233 4.04 -3.57 16.28
C CYS A 233 4.38 -3.32 17.74
N ALA A 234 3.76 -2.31 18.38
CA ALA A 234 3.97 -2.02 19.80
C ALA A 234 3.44 -3.16 20.70
N MET A 235 2.28 -3.72 20.35
CA MET A 235 1.70 -4.86 21.08
C MET A 235 2.56 -6.12 20.97
N ASP A 236 3.10 -6.41 19.77
CA ASP A 236 4.02 -7.53 19.59
C ASP A 236 5.32 -7.36 20.38
N ALA A 237 5.93 -6.18 20.31
CA ALA A 237 7.11 -5.84 21.09
C ALA A 237 6.87 -5.94 22.60
N LYS A 238 5.67 -5.53 23.07
CA LYS A 238 5.27 -5.69 24.48
C LYS A 238 5.16 -7.17 24.88
N ARG A 239 4.57 -8.01 24.03
CA ARG A 239 4.44 -9.46 24.31
C ARG A 239 5.82 -10.10 24.44
N LYS A 240 6.74 -9.83 23.52
CA LYS A 240 8.12 -10.34 23.55
C LYS A 240 8.87 -9.86 24.79
N PHE A 241 8.75 -8.59 25.14
CA PHE A 241 9.37 -8.03 26.35
C PHE A 241 8.82 -8.66 27.65
N SER A 242 7.51 -8.95 27.72
CA SER A 242 6.90 -9.58 28.88
C SER A 242 7.25 -11.08 28.99
N GLY A 243 7.39 -11.80 27.87
CA GLY A 243 7.84 -13.19 27.84
C GLY A 243 9.28 -13.34 28.33
N GLU A 244 10.19 -12.49 27.87
CA GLU A 244 11.59 -12.49 28.33
C GLU A 244 11.75 -12.26 29.84
N ARG A 245 10.80 -11.53 30.48
CA ARG A 245 10.76 -11.33 31.93
C ARG A 245 10.19 -12.53 32.71
N ALA A 246 9.37 -13.34 32.08
CA ALA A 246 8.77 -14.52 32.73
C ALA A 246 9.75 -15.71 32.79
N ASP A 247 10.79 -15.69 31.93
CA ASP A 247 11.81 -16.74 31.86
C ASP A 247 13.06 -16.44 32.71
N ILE A 248 13.08 -15.30 33.47
CA ILE A 248 14.11 -14.90 34.44
C ILE A 248 13.57 -15.04 35.85
#